data_075f3ba37d1973abd6366c1541b6d472
#
_entry.id   075f3ba37d1973abd6366c1541b6d472
#
_cell.length_a   1.000
_cell.length_b   1.000
_cell.length_c   1.000
_cell.angle_alpha   90.00
_cell.angle_beta   90.00
_cell.angle_gamma   90.00
#
_symmetry.space_group_name_H-M   'P 1'
#
loop_
_entity.id
_entity.type
_entity.pdbx_description
1 polymer ?
#
loop_
_entity_poly.entity_id
_entity_poly.type
_entity_poly.pdbx_seq_one_letter_code
_entity_poly.pdbx_strand_id
1 'polypeptide(L)'
;MKQGRLEVVCGPMFAGKSTRLLARCAELAAAGLAVQAFKPARDDRYDGARHIVTHDGRRLEARPVVDAAEVLAADAPAVLVDEVHFFGDAIVEPCLRLVRSGRVVIVAGVDRDHRGRPFAPFPALLCEADRVDKLHATCARCGEAACHSQRLVDSDAHIVVGGPEAYEPRCRSCFRPAP
;
A
#
# COMPACT_ATOMS: atom_id res chain seq x y z
N MET A 1 24.66 9.82 -12.29
CA MET A 1 23.18 9.74 -12.12
C MET A 1 22.92 8.96 -10.84
N LYS A 2 22.04 9.43 -9.95
CA LYS A 2 21.62 8.63 -8.78
C LYS A 2 20.81 7.44 -9.31
N GLN A 3 21.10 6.24 -8.84
CA GLN A 3 20.34 5.04 -9.19
C GLN A 3 18.97 5.13 -8.52
N GLY A 4 17.90 5.03 -9.29
CA GLY A 4 16.55 4.91 -8.75
C GLY A 4 16.36 3.53 -8.10
N ARG A 5 15.35 3.42 -7.23
CA ARG A 5 15.03 2.14 -6.56
C ARG A 5 13.54 2.04 -6.27
N LEU A 6 13.06 0.81 -6.22
CA LEU A 6 11.70 0.46 -5.83
C LEU A 6 11.71 -0.16 -4.42
N GLU A 7 10.93 0.43 -3.52
CA GLU A 7 10.70 -0.11 -2.17
C GLU A 7 9.21 -0.50 -2.04
N VAL A 8 8.93 -1.69 -1.55
CA VAL A 8 7.57 -2.21 -1.39
C VAL A 8 7.25 -2.42 0.08
N VAL A 9 6.15 -1.84 0.55
CA VAL A 9 5.59 -2.06 1.89
C VAL A 9 4.28 -2.82 1.74
N CYS A 10 4.23 -4.07 2.14
CA CYS A 10 3.05 -4.90 1.93
C CYS A 10 2.66 -5.69 3.19
N GLY A 11 1.47 -6.26 3.17
CA GLY A 11 0.92 -7.05 4.27
C GLY A 11 -0.60 -6.89 4.39
N PRO A 12 -1.25 -7.58 5.35
CA PRO A 12 -2.69 -7.53 5.52
C PRO A 12 -3.16 -6.14 5.98
N MET A 13 -4.46 -5.94 5.98
CA MET A 13 -5.06 -4.79 6.66
C MET A 13 -4.64 -4.78 8.14
N PHE A 14 -4.56 -3.59 8.72
CA PHE A 14 -4.14 -3.35 10.12
C PHE A 14 -2.69 -3.70 10.46
N ALA A 15 -1.84 -3.98 9.47
CA ALA A 15 -0.41 -4.27 9.66
C ALA A 15 0.48 -3.03 9.81
N GLY A 16 -0.08 -1.81 9.80
CA GLY A 16 0.69 -0.58 9.96
C GLY A 16 1.42 -0.11 8.69
N LYS A 17 0.96 -0.49 7.49
CA LYS A 17 1.58 -0.10 6.21
C LYS A 17 1.71 1.41 6.04
N SER A 18 0.63 2.17 6.24
CA SER A 18 0.64 3.64 6.14
C SER A 18 1.57 4.26 7.20
N THR A 19 1.63 3.68 8.40
CA THR A 19 2.60 4.07 9.45
C THR A 19 4.04 3.88 8.98
N ARG A 20 4.34 2.74 8.36
CA ARG A 20 5.67 2.45 7.80
C ARG A 20 5.99 3.38 6.63
N LEU A 21 5.01 3.67 5.78
CA LEU A 21 5.15 4.60 4.66
C LEU A 21 5.48 6.02 5.14
N LEU A 22 4.78 6.52 6.17
CA LEU A 22 5.06 7.83 6.77
C LEU A 22 6.44 7.88 7.43
N ALA A 23 6.84 6.83 8.13
CA ALA A 23 8.19 6.74 8.70
C ALA A 23 9.25 6.81 7.60
N ARG A 24 9.04 6.12 6.49
CA ARG A 24 9.98 6.14 5.36
C ARG A 24 10.02 7.52 4.69
N CYS A 25 8.88 8.22 4.60
CA CYS A 25 8.82 9.61 4.15
C CYS A 25 9.70 10.52 5.03
N ALA A 26 9.57 10.39 6.35
CA ALA A 26 10.38 11.19 7.29
C ALA A 26 11.89 10.89 7.17
N GLU A 27 12.28 9.61 6.99
CA GLU A 27 13.68 9.22 6.75
C GLU A 27 14.25 9.89 5.48
N LEU A 28 13.47 9.92 4.39
CA LEU A 28 13.88 10.54 3.14
C LEU A 28 13.98 12.07 3.27
N ALA A 29 13.02 12.70 3.93
CA ALA A 29 13.02 14.14 4.19
C ALA A 29 14.21 14.54 5.06
N ALA A 30 14.54 13.77 6.10
CA ALA A 30 15.73 13.98 6.93
C ALA A 30 17.03 13.84 6.13
N ALA A 31 17.04 13.02 5.07
CA ALA A 31 18.15 12.91 4.14
C ALA A 31 18.17 14.02 3.05
N GLY A 32 17.29 15.04 3.17
CA GLY A 32 17.21 16.16 2.25
C GLY A 32 16.51 15.88 0.92
N LEU A 33 15.76 14.78 0.80
CA LEU A 33 14.98 14.49 -0.39
C LEU A 33 13.56 15.02 -0.24
N ALA A 34 13.12 15.81 -1.23
CA ALA A 34 11.72 16.17 -1.35
C ALA A 34 10.89 14.91 -1.70
N VAL A 35 9.71 14.80 -1.09
CA VAL A 35 8.82 13.65 -1.24
C VAL A 35 7.47 14.13 -1.76
N GLN A 36 6.92 13.42 -2.75
CA GLN A 36 5.57 13.62 -3.24
C GLN A 36 4.79 12.32 -3.07
N ALA A 37 3.63 12.40 -2.41
CA ALA A 37 2.80 11.24 -2.15
C ALA A 37 1.52 11.25 -3.00
N PHE A 38 1.07 10.05 -3.37
CA PHE A 38 -0.14 9.79 -4.13
C PHE A 38 -0.99 8.71 -3.45
N LYS A 39 -2.28 8.77 -3.69
CA LYS A 39 -3.24 7.73 -3.25
C LYS A 39 -4.36 7.58 -4.28
N PRO A 40 -5.05 6.42 -4.34
CA PRO A 40 -6.24 6.27 -5.16
C PRO A 40 -7.35 7.23 -4.73
N ALA A 41 -7.98 7.93 -5.67
CA ALA A 41 -9.09 8.84 -5.38
C ALA A 41 -10.30 8.13 -4.76
N ARG A 42 -10.48 6.82 -5.04
CA ARG A 42 -11.56 5.99 -4.49
C ARG A 42 -11.31 5.47 -3.07
N ASP A 43 -10.14 5.72 -2.49
CA ASP A 43 -9.87 5.42 -1.08
C ASP A 43 -10.37 6.57 -0.21
N ASP A 44 -11.66 6.53 0.14
CA ASP A 44 -12.40 7.54 0.90
C ASP A 44 -12.64 7.15 2.38
N ARG A 45 -12.00 6.08 2.86
CA ARG A 45 -12.16 5.52 4.23
C ARG A 45 -11.95 6.50 5.37
N TYR A 46 -11.25 7.58 5.13
CA TYR A 46 -10.98 8.64 6.11
C TYR A 46 -11.28 10.00 5.49
N ASP A 47 -11.72 10.94 6.30
CA ASP A 47 -12.14 12.32 5.96
C ASP A 47 -11.02 13.18 5.31
N GLY A 48 -10.14 12.57 4.59
CA GLY A 48 -8.98 13.18 3.99
C GLY A 48 -8.75 12.72 2.56
N ALA A 49 -9.57 13.20 1.61
CA ALA A 49 -9.34 12.94 0.18
C ALA A 49 -7.89 13.26 -0.26
N ARG A 50 -7.20 14.13 0.46
CA ARG A 50 -5.84 14.60 0.19
C ARG A 50 -4.79 14.18 1.21
N HIS A 51 -5.07 13.17 2.05
CA HIS A 51 -4.10 12.72 3.04
C HIS A 51 -4.05 11.19 3.12
N ILE A 52 -2.86 10.66 3.33
CA ILE A 52 -2.65 9.33 3.87
C ILE A 52 -2.73 9.49 5.39
N VAL A 53 -3.64 8.75 6.03
CA VAL A 53 -3.89 8.85 7.48
C VAL A 53 -3.53 7.52 8.15
N THR A 54 -2.76 7.58 9.23
CA THR A 54 -2.42 6.40 10.04
C THR A 54 -3.45 6.20 11.17
N HIS A 55 -3.51 5.00 11.74
CA HIS A 55 -4.41 4.70 12.87
C HIS A 55 -4.16 5.58 14.11
N ASP A 56 -2.93 6.07 14.31
CA ASP A 56 -2.57 7.00 15.39
C ASP A 56 -2.79 8.47 15.01
N GLY A 57 -3.47 8.73 13.88
CA GLY A 57 -3.91 10.07 13.48
C GLY A 57 -2.85 10.93 12.78
N ARG A 58 -1.64 10.41 12.53
CA ARG A 58 -0.63 11.13 11.73
C ARG A 58 -1.10 11.24 10.28
N ARG A 59 -0.75 12.35 9.65
CA ARG A 59 -1.19 12.67 8.29
C ARG A 59 0.00 13.01 7.40
N LEU A 60 -0.06 12.56 6.15
CA LEU A 60 0.83 12.97 5.07
C LEU A 60 -0.01 13.49 3.92
N GLU A 61 0.26 14.71 3.46
CA GLU A 61 -0.41 15.22 2.27
C GLU A 61 -0.12 14.32 1.08
N ALA A 62 -1.17 13.95 0.35
CA ALA A 62 -1.08 13.06 -0.80
C ALA A 62 -2.05 13.52 -1.89
N ARG A 63 -1.60 13.52 -3.12
CA ARG A 63 -2.44 13.83 -4.28
C ARG A 63 -3.33 12.62 -4.59
N PRO A 64 -4.67 12.78 -4.57
CA PRO A 64 -5.56 11.75 -5.05
C PRO A 64 -5.46 11.64 -6.58
N VAL A 65 -5.39 10.42 -7.09
CA VAL A 65 -5.32 10.12 -8.52
C VAL A 65 -6.32 9.04 -8.90
N VAL A 66 -6.90 9.17 -10.08
CA VAL A 66 -7.85 8.20 -10.63
C VAL A 66 -7.13 7.17 -11.49
N ASP A 67 -6.21 7.63 -12.31
CA ASP A 67 -5.41 6.79 -13.20
C ASP A 67 -4.00 6.60 -12.65
N ALA A 68 -3.50 5.37 -12.75
CA ALA A 68 -2.14 5.02 -12.36
C ALA A 68 -1.06 5.85 -13.07
N ALA A 69 -1.30 6.25 -14.33
CA ALA A 69 -0.36 7.05 -15.10
C ALA A 69 -0.17 8.47 -14.54
N GLU A 70 -1.10 8.97 -13.74
CA GLU A 70 -1.01 10.31 -13.15
C GLU A 70 0.18 10.45 -12.17
N VAL A 71 0.69 9.34 -11.62
CA VAL A 71 1.89 9.38 -10.76
C VAL A 71 3.15 9.81 -11.52
N LEU A 72 3.15 9.68 -12.86
CA LEU A 72 4.24 10.13 -13.71
C LEU A 72 4.41 11.66 -13.74
N ALA A 73 3.39 12.40 -13.30
CA ALA A 73 3.48 13.85 -13.13
C ALA A 73 4.25 14.26 -11.86
N ALA A 74 4.88 13.30 -11.16
CA ALA A 74 5.71 13.59 -10.01
C ALA A 74 7.00 14.30 -10.43
N ASP A 75 7.29 15.43 -9.76
CA ASP A 75 8.52 16.20 -9.96
C ASP A 75 9.57 15.92 -8.87
N ALA A 76 9.15 15.38 -7.72
CA ALA A 76 10.01 15.11 -6.58
C ALA A 76 10.98 13.93 -6.85
N PRO A 77 12.19 13.95 -6.24
CA PRO A 77 13.15 12.85 -6.32
C PRO A 77 12.70 11.57 -5.60
N ALA A 78 11.71 11.67 -4.70
CA ALA A 78 11.09 10.54 -4.03
C ALA A 78 9.57 10.58 -4.22
N VAL A 79 8.99 9.44 -4.57
CA VAL A 79 7.55 9.28 -4.86
C VAL A 79 7.00 8.15 -4.00
N LEU A 80 5.94 8.44 -3.25
CA LEU A 80 5.20 7.48 -2.45
C LEU A 80 3.82 7.23 -3.07
N VAL A 81 3.39 5.97 -3.15
CA VAL A 81 2.05 5.62 -3.59
C VAL A 81 1.43 4.65 -2.59
N ASP A 82 0.39 5.10 -1.88
CA ASP A 82 -0.34 4.22 -0.95
C ASP A 82 -1.46 3.47 -1.67
N GLU A 83 -1.86 2.34 -1.11
CA GLU A 83 -2.98 1.50 -1.54
C GLU A 83 -2.93 1.14 -3.05
N VAL A 84 -1.72 0.80 -3.55
CA VAL A 84 -1.48 0.54 -4.99
C VAL A 84 -2.34 -0.59 -5.58
N HIS A 85 -2.86 -1.50 -4.75
CA HIS A 85 -3.75 -2.59 -5.19
C HIS A 85 -5.05 -2.08 -5.83
N PHE A 86 -5.46 -0.85 -5.57
CA PHE A 86 -6.59 -0.24 -6.23
C PHE A 86 -6.37 0.06 -7.72
N PHE A 87 -5.14 0.16 -8.16
CA PHE A 87 -4.79 0.39 -9.57
C PHE A 87 -4.57 -0.91 -10.36
N GLY A 88 -4.48 -2.07 -9.66
CA GLY A 88 -4.11 -3.32 -10.31
C GLY A 88 -2.75 -3.21 -11.00
N ASP A 89 -2.51 -4.00 -12.04
CA ASP A 89 -1.23 -4.03 -12.75
C ASP A 89 -0.89 -2.73 -13.51
N ALA A 90 -1.87 -1.83 -13.70
CA ALA A 90 -1.65 -0.57 -14.40
C ALA A 90 -0.62 0.34 -13.71
N ILE A 91 -0.37 0.20 -12.41
CA ILE A 91 0.61 1.00 -11.66
C ILE A 91 2.07 0.54 -11.86
N VAL A 92 2.29 -0.70 -12.31
CA VAL A 92 3.64 -1.31 -12.40
C VAL A 92 4.54 -0.50 -13.31
N GLU A 93 4.16 -0.30 -14.56
CA GLU A 93 5.00 0.43 -15.53
C GLU A 93 5.23 1.89 -15.15
N PRO A 94 4.24 2.68 -14.66
CA PRO A 94 4.48 4.00 -14.10
C PRO A 94 5.55 4.00 -12.99
N CYS A 95 5.49 3.09 -12.03
CA CYS A 95 6.50 2.97 -10.97
C CYS A 95 7.89 2.68 -11.56
N LEU A 96 8.02 1.73 -12.47
CA LEU A 96 9.31 1.37 -13.08
C LEU A 96 9.89 2.50 -13.93
N ARG A 97 9.05 3.28 -14.63
CA ARG A 97 9.49 4.48 -15.37
C ARG A 97 10.07 5.54 -14.43
N LEU A 98 9.45 5.78 -13.28
CA LEU A 98 9.97 6.69 -12.26
C LEU A 98 11.32 6.18 -11.71
N VAL A 99 11.44 4.88 -11.42
CA VAL A 99 12.70 4.26 -10.99
C VAL A 99 13.78 4.44 -12.06
N ARG A 100 13.50 4.10 -13.32
CA ARG A 100 14.46 4.26 -14.44
C ARG A 100 14.90 5.72 -14.63
N SER A 101 14.07 6.68 -14.22
CA SER A 101 14.42 8.12 -14.23
C SER A 101 15.28 8.57 -13.04
N GLY A 102 15.71 7.62 -12.18
CA GLY A 102 16.58 7.91 -11.02
C GLY A 102 15.85 8.26 -9.73
N ARG A 103 14.53 8.07 -9.65
CA ARG A 103 13.72 8.37 -8.46
C ARG A 103 13.68 7.20 -7.48
N VAL A 104 13.50 7.53 -6.21
CA VAL A 104 13.13 6.57 -5.17
C VAL A 104 11.61 6.42 -5.21
N VAL A 105 11.12 5.23 -5.51
CA VAL A 105 9.67 4.95 -5.52
C VAL A 105 9.34 4.00 -4.38
N ILE A 106 8.37 4.37 -3.54
CA ILE A 106 7.90 3.57 -2.43
C ILE A 106 6.42 3.32 -2.62
N VAL A 107 6.02 2.06 -2.66
CA VAL A 107 4.63 1.67 -2.82
C VAL A 107 4.14 0.91 -1.60
N ALA A 108 2.87 1.12 -1.23
CA ALA A 108 2.26 0.40 -0.12
C ALA A 108 0.88 -0.16 -0.49
N GLY A 109 0.49 -1.27 0.14
CA GLY A 109 -0.85 -1.83 -0.02
C GLY A 109 -0.99 -3.28 0.44
N VAL A 110 -2.18 -3.84 0.21
CA VAL A 110 -2.53 -5.21 0.60
C VAL A 110 -2.06 -6.18 -0.49
N ASP A 111 -1.21 -7.15 -0.11
CA ASP A 111 -0.55 -8.09 -1.03
C ASP A 111 -1.37 -9.35 -1.33
N ARG A 112 -2.47 -9.57 -0.61
CA ARG A 112 -3.39 -10.70 -0.81
C ARG A 112 -4.83 -10.22 -0.78
N ASP A 113 -5.65 -10.77 -1.68
CA ASP A 113 -7.08 -10.54 -1.69
C ASP A 113 -7.77 -11.26 -0.50
N HIS A 114 -9.07 -11.04 -0.35
CA HIS A 114 -9.90 -11.65 0.68
C HIS A 114 -10.02 -13.20 0.57
N ARG A 115 -9.59 -13.79 -0.55
CA ARG A 115 -9.49 -15.24 -0.77
C ARG A 115 -8.09 -15.78 -0.47
N GLY A 116 -7.16 -14.92 -0.03
CA GLY A 116 -5.78 -15.27 0.26
C GLY A 116 -4.90 -15.44 -0.98
N ARG A 117 -5.38 -15.07 -2.18
CA ARG A 117 -4.63 -15.13 -3.43
C ARG A 117 -3.73 -13.92 -3.58
N PRO A 118 -2.62 -14.02 -4.35
CA PRO A 118 -1.81 -12.87 -4.68
C PRO A 118 -2.67 -11.76 -5.30
N PHE A 119 -2.51 -10.53 -4.79
CA PHE A 119 -3.29 -9.38 -5.24
C PHE A 119 -2.43 -8.51 -6.16
N ALA A 120 -2.93 -8.26 -7.39
CA ALA A 120 -2.27 -7.32 -8.29
C ALA A 120 -2.21 -5.92 -7.63
N PRO A 121 -1.11 -5.20 -7.78
CA PRO A 121 0.07 -5.44 -8.64
C PRO A 121 1.24 -6.13 -7.90
N PHE A 122 1.06 -6.65 -6.69
CA PHE A 122 2.15 -7.08 -5.82
C PHE A 122 3.04 -8.18 -6.42
N PRO A 123 2.55 -9.19 -7.17
CA PRO A 123 3.45 -10.18 -7.77
C PRO A 123 4.54 -9.55 -8.64
N ALA A 124 4.18 -8.58 -9.49
CA ALA A 124 5.12 -7.88 -10.35
C ALA A 124 6.01 -6.92 -9.55
N LEU A 125 5.43 -6.10 -8.68
CA LEU A 125 6.20 -5.13 -7.88
C LEU A 125 7.19 -5.81 -6.93
N LEU A 126 6.86 -6.97 -6.36
CA LEU A 126 7.76 -7.71 -5.49
C LEU A 126 8.96 -8.32 -6.25
N CYS A 127 8.77 -8.69 -7.53
CA CYS A 127 9.86 -9.15 -8.38
C CYS A 127 10.85 -8.04 -8.73
N GLU A 128 10.36 -6.80 -8.88
CA GLU A 128 11.15 -5.63 -9.28
C GLU A 128 11.73 -4.84 -8.08
N ALA A 129 11.31 -5.18 -6.86
CA ALA A 129 11.66 -4.43 -5.66
C ALA A 129 13.13 -4.61 -5.25
N ASP A 130 13.82 -3.48 -5.00
CA ASP A 130 15.14 -3.45 -4.35
C ASP A 130 15.03 -3.67 -2.83
N ARG A 131 13.87 -3.35 -2.24
CA ARG A 131 13.58 -3.54 -0.83
C ARG A 131 12.12 -3.91 -0.60
N VAL A 132 11.89 -4.87 0.29
CA VAL A 132 10.54 -5.31 0.69
C VAL A 132 10.41 -5.28 2.21
N ASP A 133 9.47 -4.47 2.70
CA ASP A 133 9.02 -4.48 4.10
C ASP A 133 7.67 -5.23 4.14
N LYS A 134 7.71 -6.54 4.39
CA LYS A 134 6.50 -7.38 4.53
C LYS A 134 6.04 -7.41 5.96
N LEU A 135 4.94 -6.72 6.23
CA LEU A 135 4.40 -6.51 7.58
C LEU A 135 3.36 -7.58 7.96
N HIS A 136 3.21 -7.77 9.26
CA HIS A 136 2.19 -8.62 9.84
C HIS A 136 1.33 -7.81 10.82
N ALA A 137 0.06 -8.16 10.93
CA ALA A 137 -0.82 -7.67 11.98
C ALA A 137 -0.91 -8.71 13.13
N THR A 138 -1.65 -8.41 14.17
CA THR A 138 -1.99 -9.38 15.21
C THR A 138 -3.28 -10.11 14.83
N CYS A 139 -3.27 -11.43 14.80
CA CYS A 139 -4.44 -12.24 14.48
C CYS A 139 -5.56 -12.00 15.48
N ALA A 140 -6.74 -11.60 15.00
CA ALA A 140 -7.90 -11.31 15.84
C ALA A 140 -8.44 -12.56 16.58
N ARG A 141 -8.04 -13.78 16.19
CA ARG A 141 -8.49 -15.04 16.81
C ARG A 141 -7.53 -15.62 17.83
N CYS A 142 -6.25 -15.61 17.56
CA CYS A 142 -5.27 -16.34 18.38
C CYS A 142 -4.07 -15.50 18.82
N GLY A 143 -3.99 -14.21 18.42
CA GLY A 143 -2.88 -13.32 18.79
C GLY A 143 -1.59 -13.50 17.98
N GLU A 144 -1.46 -14.55 17.17
CA GLU A 144 -0.27 -14.83 16.36
C GLU A 144 -0.11 -13.84 15.19
N ALA A 145 1.03 -13.87 14.53
CA ALA A 145 1.31 -13.02 13.37
C ALA A 145 0.31 -13.29 12.22
N ALA A 146 -0.47 -12.28 11.88
CA ALA A 146 -1.49 -12.33 10.82
C ALA A 146 -0.91 -11.90 9.49
N CYS A 147 -1.21 -12.66 8.44
CA CYS A 147 -0.79 -12.40 7.05
C CYS A 147 -1.96 -12.38 6.05
N HIS A 148 -3.20 -12.45 6.53
CA HIS A 148 -4.41 -12.41 5.72
C HIS A 148 -5.39 -11.35 6.25
N SER A 149 -6.16 -10.75 5.33
CA SER A 149 -7.30 -9.90 5.64
C SER A 149 -8.56 -10.73 5.46
N GLN A 150 -9.15 -11.19 6.56
CA GLN A 150 -10.41 -11.93 6.54
C GLN A 150 -11.55 -10.97 6.29
N ARG A 151 -12.31 -11.16 5.21
CA ARG A 151 -13.55 -10.41 4.98
C ARG A 151 -14.63 -10.92 5.92
N LEU A 152 -15.37 -9.99 6.53
CA LEU A 152 -16.46 -10.26 7.49
C LEU A 152 -17.84 -10.04 6.87
N VAL A 153 -17.91 -9.25 5.80
CA VAL A 153 -19.17 -8.93 5.11
C VAL A 153 -19.37 -9.85 3.90
N ASP A 154 -20.63 -10.19 3.66
CA ASP A 154 -21.02 -10.96 2.47
C ASP A 154 -21.08 -10.02 1.26
N SER A 155 -20.28 -10.28 0.26
CA SER A 155 -20.23 -9.48 -0.96
C SER A 155 -19.49 -10.24 -2.07
N ASP A 156 -20.05 -10.25 -3.26
CA ASP A 156 -19.43 -10.79 -4.48
C ASP A 156 -18.37 -9.84 -5.08
N ALA A 157 -18.31 -8.60 -4.62
CA ALA A 157 -17.35 -7.62 -5.12
C ALA A 157 -15.92 -8.08 -4.80
N HIS A 158 -15.05 -8.02 -5.82
CA HIS A 158 -13.62 -8.35 -5.64
C HIS A 158 -12.95 -7.44 -4.62
N ILE A 159 -13.25 -6.15 -4.66
CA ILE A 159 -12.78 -5.13 -3.70
C ILE A 159 -13.99 -4.55 -2.97
N VAL A 160 -13.97 -4.65 -1.65
CA VAL A 160 -14.88 -3.92 -0.75
C VAL A 160 -14.05 -2.91 0.01
N VAL A 161 -14.38 -1.64 -0.13
CA VAL A 161 -13.78 -0.57 0.68
C VAL A 161 -14.39 -0.63 2.07
N GLY A 162 -13.56 -0.69 3.11
CA GLY A 162 -14.04 -0.77 4.49
C GLY A 162 -12.88 -0.87 5.50
N GLY A 163 -13.23 -0.77 6.76
CA GLY A 163 -12.34 -0.82 7.91
C GLY A 163 -12.57 -2.08 8.78
N PRO A 164 -12.50 -1.92 10.12
CA PRO A 164 -12.67 -3.04 11.06
C PRO A 164 -14.05 -3.70 11.02
N GLU A 165 -15.07 -3.01 10.52
CA GLU A 165 -16.42 -3.52 10.32
C GLU A 165 -16.49 -4.53 9.15
N ALA A 166 -15.60 -4.41 8.17
CA ALA A 166 -15.60 -5.25 6.97
C ALA A 166 -14.48 -6.29 6.95
N TYR A 167 -13.42 -6.08 7.72
CA TYR A 167 -12.24 -6.93 7.71
C TYR A 167 -11.62 -7.09 9.09
N GLU A 168 -10.96 -8.24 9.29
CA GLU A 168 -10.09 -8.45 10.44
C GLU A 168 -8.80 -9.20 10.02
N PRO A 169 -7.67 -9.00 10.74
CA PRO A 169 -6.43 -9.70 10.44
C PRO A 169 -6.49 -11.14 10.97
N ARG A 170 -6.03 -12.10 10.15
CA ARG A 170 -5.95 -13.52 10.50
C ARG A 170 -4.58 -14.12 10.15
N CYS A 171 -4.08 -14.98 11.03
CA CYS A 171 -2.95 -15.83 10.71
C CYS A 171 -3.37 -16.95 9.72
N ARG A 172 -2.39 -17.64 9.17
CA ARG A 172 -2.63 -18.71 8.18
C ARG A 172 -3.55 -19.82 8.70
N SER A 173 -3.43 -20.17 9.99
CA SER A 173 -4.24 -21.21 10.62
C SER A 173 -5.67 -20.79 10.91
N CYS A 174 -5.91 -19.50 11.17
CA CYS A 174 -7.23 -18.96 11.50
C CYS A 174 -7.99 -18.39 10.29
N PHE A 175 -7.32 -18.19 9.17
CA PHE A 175 -7.92 -17.67 7.94
C PHE A 175 -8.90 -18.68 7.34
N ARG A 176 -10.06 -18.21 6.92
CA ARG A 176 -11.11 -19.00 6.24
C ARG A 176 -11.52 -18.21 4.99
N PRO A 177 -10.97 -18.56 3.81
CA PRO A 177 -11.35 -17.87 2.58
C PRO A 177 -12.85 -18.05 2.33
N ALA A 178 -13.50 -17.01 1.81
CA ALA A 178 -14.84 -17.15 1.28
C ALA A 178 -14.84 -18.13 0.08
N PRO A 179 -15.90 -18.88 -0.12
CA PRO A 179 -16.03 -19.82 -1.22
C PRO A 179 -15.86 -19.18 -2.60
#